data_58c014961714a11026c6a5676e5b9038
#
_entry.id   58c014961714a11026c6a5676e5b9038
#
_cell.length_a   1.000
_cell.length_b   1.000
_cell.length_c   1.000
_cell.angle_alpha   90.00
_cell.angle_beta   90.00
_cell.angle_gamma   90.00
#
_symmetry.space_group_name_H-M   'P 1'
#
loop_
_entity.id
_entity.type
_entity.pdbx_description
1 polymer ?
#
loop_
_entity_poly.entity_id
_entity_poly.type
_entity_poly.pdbx_seq_one_letter_code
_entity_poly.pdbx_strand_id
1 'polypeptide(L)'
;MSSEPVAILDENGNAVVSYGYDAWGAPLWCTGELAETLGKVQPFRYRGYVYDEETGLYYLRSRFYNSSLCRFIDMDCLIHSGNTFAYCCNSPASMHDVCGTTGDYAYDRDKVIEYGRQYYNKQDPYYPQRSYRNNCVRFASQCLYAGLGDDIIAEVYPEWHCYRNNQRDPENPEEHDQTRSWRKTNYFYRFLMDSGLAYNTTRLYSGWDLGLMAEWFQYEPGDFLFFSNGNGADEFYHVAVVSAITENDILFMGNTTDCFDASLTAWFQDPENQEKEVVIVCIADQG
;
A
#
# COMPACT_ATOMS: atom_id res chain seq x y z
N MET A 1 -17.08 0.27 4.15
CA MET A 1 -17.73 -0.11 5.43
C MET A 1 -16.63 -0.67 6.29
N SER A 2 -16.33 -0.07 7.43
CA SER A 2 -15.31 -0.57 8.35
C SER A 2 -15.69 -1.97 8.82
N SER A 3 -14.81 -2.94 8.60
CA SER A 3 -14.97 -4.33 9.08
C SER A 3 -14.62 -4.39 10.58
N GLU A 4 -15.43 -3.74 11.41
CA GLU A 4 -15.26 -3.88 12.86
C GLU A 4 -15.75 -5.26 13.29
N PRO A 5 -14.96 -6.06 14.02
CA PRO A 5 -15.47 -7.25 14.65
C PRO A 5 -16.45 -6.83 15.75
N VAL A 6 -17.71 -6.75 15.38
CA VAL A 6 -18.80 -6.38 16.29
C VAL A 6 -19.37 -7.58 17.03
N ALA A 7 -19.12 -8.80 16.53
CA ALA A 7 -19.61 -10.04 17.17
C ALA A 7 -18.71 -11.25 16.85
N ILE A 8 -18.72 -12.21 17.75
CA ILE A 8 -18.23 -13.57 17.51
C ILE A 8 -19.47 -14.47 17.43
N LEU A 9 -19.53 -15.28 16.38
CA LEU A 9 -20.64 -16.17 16.12
C LEU A 9 -20.27 -17.62 16.45
N ASP A 10 -21.25 -18.41 16.87
CA ASP A 10 -21.12 -19.86 16.99
C ASP A 10 -21.28 -20.54 15.59
N GLU A 11 -21.16 -21.87 15.55
CA GLU A 11 -21.33 -22.68 14.36
C GLU A 11 -22.74 -22.60 13.71
N ASN A 12 -23.72 -22.10 14.46
CA ASN A 12 -25.10 -21.94 14.01
C ASN A 12 -25.38 -20.47 13.58
N GLY A 13 -24.40 -19.58 13.68
CA GLY A 13 -24.52 -18.16 13.33
C GLY A 13 -25.12 -17.30 14.43
N ASN A 14 -25.23 -17.78 15.67
CA ASN A 14 -25.69 -16.97 16.81
C ASN A 14 -24.52 -16.19 17.42
N ALA A 15 -24.76 -14.91 17.73
CA ALA A 15 -23.74 -14.09 18.39
C ALA A 15 -23.53 -14.54 19.84
N VAL A 16 -22.38 -15.10 20.14
CA VAL A 16 -21.95 -15.52 21.50
C VAL A 16 -21.17 -14.46 22.24
N VAL A 17 -20.58 -13.50 21.50
CA VAL A 17 -19.97 -12.27 22.03
C VAL A 17 -20.33 -11.11 21.09
N SER A 18 -20.61 -9.96 21.66
CA SER A 18 -20.81 -8.72 20.91
C SER A 18 -20.06 -7.58 21.58
N TYR A 19 -19.46 -6.69 20.75
CA TYR A 19 -18.68 -5.54 21.20
C TYR A 19 -19.28 -4.24 20.69
N GLY A 20 -19.13 -3.19 21.46
CA GLY A 20 -19.44 -1.83 21.04
C GLY A 20 -18.31 -0.87 21.36
N TYR A 21 -18.07 0.06 20.44
CA TYR A 21 -17.01 1.06 20.51
C TYR A 21 -17.59 2.44 20.21
N ASP A 22 -16.92 3.48 20.71
CA ASP A 22 -17.16 4.82 20.24
C ASP A 22 -16.42 5.08 18.90
N ALA A 23 -16.56 6.29 18.36
CA ALA A 23 -15.91 6.65 17.08
C ALA A 23 -14.38 6.61 17.14
N TRP A 24 -13.78 6.62 18.31
CA TRP A 24 -12.33 6.55 18.53
C TRP A 24 -11.86 5.16 18.94
N GLY A 25 -12.76 4.18 19.00
CA GLY A 25 -12.44 2.81 19.36
C GLY A 25 -12.38 2.55 20.85
N ALA A 26 -12.81 3.49 21.70
CA ALA A 26 -12.88 3.20 23.12
C ALA A 26 -13.98 2.16 23.38
N PRO A 27 -13.66 1.03 24.08
CA PRO A 27 -14.65 0.00 24.35
C PRO A 27 -15.80 0.54 25.20
N LEU A 28 -17.03 0.39 24.72
CA LEU A 28 -18.23 0.82 25.44
C LEU A 28 -18.89 -0.33 26.20
N TRP A 29 -18.95 -1.49 25.57
CA TRP A 29 -19.55 -2.69 26.16
C TRP A 29 -19.06 -3.97 25.45
N CYS A 30 -19.06 -5.08 26.21
CA CYS A 30 -18.90 -6.44 25.70
C CYS A 30 -20.00 -7.28 26.33
N THR A 31 -20.83 -7.94 25.52
CA THR A 31 -22.00 -8.71 25.94
C THR A 31 -22.08 -10.05 25.24
N GLY A 32 -22.87 -10.97 25.75
CA GLY A 32 -23.08 -12.31 25.22
C GLY A 32 -22.71 -13.41 26.19
N GLU A 33 -23.08 -14.65 25.87
CA GLU A 33 -22.86 -15.80 26.75
C GLU A 33 -21.38 -16.05 27.07
N LEU A 34 -20.49 -15.79 26.10
CA LEU A 34 -19.05 -15.98 26.24
C LEU A 34 -18.28 -14.66 26.44
N ALA A 35 -18.97 -13.56 26.81
CA ALA A 35 -18.32 -12.26 26.97
C ALA A 35 -17.18 -12.26 28.00
N GLU A 36 -17.38 -12.94 29.16
CA GLU A 36 -16.40 -13.01 30.26
C GLU A 36 -15.23 -13.96 30.01
N THR A 37 -15.34 -14.80 28.98
CA THR A 37 -14.31 -15.81 28.61
C THR A 37 -13.71 -15.46 27.23
N LEU A 38 -14.33 -15.95 26.17
CA LEU A 38 -13.88 -15.71 24.80
C LEU A 38 -13.81 -14.21 24.45
N GLY A 39 -14.80 -13.45 24.97
CA GLY A 39 -14.84 -12.01 24.78
C GLY A 39 -13.61 -11.27 25.32
N LYS A 40 -12.98 -11.76 26.37
CA LYS A 40 -11.75 -11.17 26.94
C LYS A 40 -10.48 -11.65 26.26
N VAL A 41 -10.42 -12.89 25.77
CA VAL A 41 -9.20 -13.45 25.18
C VAL A 41 -9.07 -13.17 23.68
N GLN A 42 -10.17 -12.78 23.02
CA GLN A 42 -10.11 -12.39 21.60
C GLN A 42 -9.30 -11.10 21.46
N PRO A 43 -8.15 -11.13 20.76
CA PRO A 43 -7.29 -9.95 20.68
C PRO A 43 -7.77 -8.93 19.64
N PHE A 44 -8.44 -9.37 18.58
CA PHE A 44 -8.92 -8.47 17.54
C PHE A 44 -10.17 -7.73 17.98
N ARG A 45 -10.09 -6.40 18.00
CA ARG A 45 -11.15 -5.51 18.47
C ARG A 45 -11.50 -4.45 17.41
N TYR A 46 -11.70 -3.23 17.84
CA TYR A 46 -12.01 -2.09 16.99
C TYR A 46 -11.18 -2.11 15.70
N ARG A 47 -11.85 -2.09 14.55
CA ARG A 47 -11.24 -2.12 13.20
C ARG A 47 -10.27 -3.26 12.94
N GLY A 48 -10.39 -4.37 13.66
CA GLY A 48 -9.48 -5.50 13.54
C GLY A 48 -8.10 -5.31 14.18
N TYR A 49 -7.88 -4.21 14.90
CA TYR A 49 -6.62 -4.00 15.62
C TYR A 49 -6.47 -4.98 16.77
N VAL A 50 -5.22 -5.31 17.06
CA VAL A 50 -4.88 -6.13 18.23
C VAL A 50 -5.00 -5.27 19.50
N TYR A 51 -5.91 -5.64 20.39
CA TYR A 51 -6.14 -4.97 21.66
C TYR A 51 -5.41 -5.70 22.77
N ASP A 52 -4.63 -4.99 23.54
CA ASP A 52 -4.00 -5.47 24.76
C ASP A 52 -4.88 -5.09 25.97
N GLU A 53 -5.51 -6.09 26.55
CA GLU A 53 -6.42 -5.93 27.69
C GLU A 53 -5.71 -5.42 28.96
N GLU A 54 -4.40 -5.69 29.12
CA GLU A 54 -3.64 -5.28 30.29
C GLU A 54 -3.29 -3.79 30.26
N THR A 55 -2.94 -3.29 29.06
CA THR A 55 -2.54 -1.88 28.87
C THR A 55 -3.68 -1.00 28.39
N GLY A 56 -4.73 -1.58 27.81
CA GLY A 56 -5.83 -0.84 27.18
C GLY A 56 -5.44 -0.16 25.88
N LEU A 57 -4.37 -0.63 25.22
CA LEU A 57 -3.86 -0.07 23.98
C LEU A 57 -4.20 -0.95 22.80
N TYR A 58 -4.33 -0.34 21.64
CA TYR A 58 -4.39 -1.02 20.36
C TYR A 58 -3.02 -1.04 19.70
N TYR A 59 -2.58 -2.20 19.22
CA TYR A 59 -1.37 -2.32 18.41
C TYR A 59 -1.73 -2.30 16.92
N LEU A 60 -1.24 -1.27 16.23
CA LEU A 60 -1.46 -1.02 14.80
C LEU A 60 -0.18 -1.31 14.00
N ARG A 61 0.48 -2.45 14.27
CA ARG A 61 1.72 -2.91 13.61
C ARG A 61 2.95 -2.02 13.86
N SER A 62 2.89 -0.71 13.60
CA SER A 62 4.03 0.21 13.79
C SER A 62 3.97 1.01 15.09
N ARG A 63 2.76 1.27 15.61
CA ARG A 63 2.55 2.11 16.79
C ARG A 63 1.49 1.56 17.73
N PHE A 64 1.52 2.03 18.97
CA PHE A 64 0.45 1.79 19.94
C PHE A 64 -0.50 2.98 19.98
N TYR A 65 -1.79 2.70 19.83
CA TYR A 65 -2.87 3.68 19.86
C TYR A 65 -3.64 3.60 21.18
N ASN A 66 -3.86 4.76 21.81
CA ASN A 66 -4.68 4.89 23.01
C ASN A 66 -6.01 5.55 22.65
N SER A 67 -7.07 4.75 22.61
CA SER A 67 -8.42 5.23 22.27
C SER A 67 -9.00 6.20 23.30
N SER A 68 -8.61 6.08 24.58
CA SER A 68 -9.05 7.01 25.63
C SER A 68 -8.39 8.39 25.50
N LEU A 69 -7.20 8.47 24.92
CA LEU A 69 -6.50 9.72 24.61
C LEU A 69 -6.73 10.19 23.19
N CYS A 70 -7.40 9.39 22.36
CA CYS A 70 -7.66 9.64 20.93
C CYS A 70 -6.37 9.87 20.11
N ARG A 71 -5.26 9.19 20.46
CA ARG A 71 -3.96 9.41 19.84
C ARG A 71 -3.02 8.22 19.99
N PHE A 72 -1.98 8.19 19.15
CA PHE A 72 -0.84 7.31 19.35
C PHE A 72 -0.05 7.72 20.61
N ILE A 73 0.57 6.73 21.27
CA ILE A 73 1.51 6.99 22.38
C ILE A 73 2.93 7.17 21.89
N ASP A 74 3.22 6.70 20.66
CA ASP A 74 4.50 6.82 20.00
C ASP A 74 4.41 7.90 18.90
N MET A 75 5.52 8.61 18.70
CA MET A 75 5.65 9.59 17.62
C MET A 75 5.69 8.86 16.27
N ASP A 76 5.02 9.42 15.26
CA ASP A 76 5.15 8.92 13.89
C ASP A 76 6.60 9.03 13.42
N CYS A 77 7.11 7.94 12.83
CA CYS A 77 8.42 7.97 12.19
C CYS A 77 8.43 8.82 10.91
N LEU A 78 7.24 9.06 10.34
CA LEU A 78 7.01 9.90 9.18
C LEU A 78 6.53 11.27 9.66
N ILE A 79 7.41 12.26 9.64
CA ILE A 79 7.09 13.65 10.04
C ILE A 79 6.40 14.36 8.87
N HIS A 80 5.15 14.02 8.59
CA HIS A 80 4.38 14.66 7.50
C HIS A 80 3.32 15.65 7.99
N SER A 81 2.93 15.60 9.25
CA SER A 81 1.97 16.53 9.83
C SER A 81 2.56 17.20 11.07
N GLY A 82 2.10 18.39 11.37
CA GLY A 82 2.51 19.10 12.60
C GLY A 82 2.13 18.37 13.91
N ASN A 83 1.33 17.29 13.85
CA ASN A 83 0.94 16.47 14.98
C ASN A 83 1.24 14.98 14.71
N THR A 84 2.46 14.57 15.03
CA THR A 84 2.97 13.20 14.85
C THR A 84 2.30 12.12 15.73
N PHE A 85 1.40 12.50 16.62
CA PHE A 85 0.63 11.61 17.48
C PHE A 85 -0.85 11.48 17.07
N ALA A 86 -1.27 12.20 16.01
CA ALA A 86 -2.66 12.17 15.57
C ALA A 86 -3.04 10.78 15.02
N TYR A 87 -4.21 10.29 15.42
CA TYR A 87 -4.85 9.12 14.83
C TYR A 87 -5.87 9.59 13.81
N CYS A 88 -5.79 9.03 12.56
CA CYS A 88 -6.69 9.36 11.46
C CYS A 88 -6.85 10.88 11.23
N CYS A 89 -5.79 11.67 11.30
CA CYS A 89 -5.83 13.14 11.19
C CYS A 89 -6.94 13.79 12.06
N ASN A 90 -7.25 13.21 13.22
CA ASN A 90 -8.36 13.55 14.12
C ASN A 90 -9.77 13.38 13.50
N SER A 91 -9.93 12.56 12.46
CA SER A 91 -11.21 12.30 11.78
C SER A 91 -11.52 10.80 11.67
N PRO A 92 -11.60 10.05 12.79
CA PRO A 92 -11.78 8.59 12.75
C PRO A 92 -13.13 8.14 12.18
N ALA A 93 -14.11 9.04 12.06
CA ALA A 93 -15.39 8.72 11.43
C ALA A 93 -15.29 8.60 9.90
N SER A 94 -14.30 9.22 9.29
CA SER A 94 -14.08 9.26 7.83
C SER A 94 -12.76 8.64 7.39
N MET A 95 -11.88 8.33 8.32
CA MET A 95 -10.55 7.80 8.07
C MET A 95 -10.29 6.54 8.88
N HIS A 96 -9.43 5.68 8.36
CA HIS A 96 -8.99 4.45 8.99
C HIS A 96 -7.45 4.40 8.95
N ASP A 97 -6.77 3.89 9.97
CA ASP A 97 -5.31 3.70 9.99
C ASP A 97 -4.99 2.20 10.12
N VAL A 98 -4.60 1.55 9.03
CA VAL A 98 -4.34 0.10 8.99
C VAL A 98 -3.00 -0.27 9.59
N CYS A 99 -2.01 0.59 9.49
CA CYS A 99 -0.61 0.28 9.81
C CYS A 99 -0.02 1.14 10.94
N GLY A 100 -0.75 2.15 11.41
CA GLY A 100 -0.27 3.03 12.48
C GLY A 100 0.77 4.05 12.02
N THR A 101 0.82 4.46 10.75
CA THR A 101 1.82 5.42 10.24
C THR A 101 1.23 6.71 9.71
N THR A 102 0.00 6.69 9.19
CA THR A 102 -0.73 7.88 8.72
C THR A 102 -2.22 7.60 8.66
N GLY A 103 -3.05 8.62 8.50
CA GLY A 103 -4.46 8.43 8.16
C GLY A 103 -4.59 7.87 6.74
N ASP A 104 -5.47 6.89 6.61
CA ASP A 104 -5.63 6.10 5.39
C ASP A 104 -6.27 6.91 4.27
N TYR A 105 -5.60 6.93 3.17
CA TYR A 105 -6.13 7.42 1.90
C TYR A 105 -6.50 6.21 1.05
N ALA A 106 -7.68 6.22 0.49
CA ALA A 106 -8.12 5.12 -0.38
C ALA A 106 -7.18 5.01 -1.59
N TYR A 107 -6.50 3.87 -1.70
CA TYR A 107 -5.73 3.52 -2.89
C TYR A 107 -6.67 2.87 -3.91
N ASP A 108 -7.06 3.63 -4.92
CA ASP A 108 -7.99 3.20 -5.95
C ASP A 108 -7.27 2.34 -7.01
N ARG A 109 -7.28 1.02 -6.80
CA ARG A 109 -6.64 0.04 -7.68
C ARG A 109 -7.22 0.04 -9.08
N ASP A 110 -8.51 0.30 -9.23
CA ASP A 110 -9.16 0.37 -10.55
C ASP A 110 -8.59 1.54 -11.36
N LYS A 111 -8.37 2.70 -10.75
CA LYS A 111 -7.71 3.84 -11.40
C LYS A 111 -6.26 3.54 -11.78
N VAL A 112 -5.52 2.79 -10.97
CA VAL A 112 -4.16 2.34 -11.31
C VAL A 112 -4.16 1.52 -12.58
N ILE A 113 -5.07 0.54 -12.67
CA ILE A 113 -5.19 -0.36 -13.82
C ILE A 113 -5.70 0.38 -15.04
N GLU A 114 -6.70 1.25 -14.89
CA GLU A 114 -7.21 2.08 -15.99
C GLU A 114 -6.12 3.00 -16.55
N TYR A 115 -5.37 3.69 -15.68
CA TYR A 115 -4.24 4.51 -16.09
C TYR A 115 -3.17 3.69 -16.82
N GLY A 116 -2.77 2.56 -16.25
CA GLY A 116 -1.81 1.66 -16.83
C GLY A 116 -2.24 1.15 -18.20
N ARG A 117 -3.48 0.72 -18.36
CA ARG A 117 -4.09 0.29 -19.64
C ARG A 117 -4.08 1.39 -20.69
N GLN A 118 -4.27 2.63 -20.26
CA GLN A 118 -4.27 3.78 -21.17
C GLN A 118 -2.87 4.14 -21.66
N TYR A 119 -1.82 3.97 -20.82
CA TYR A 119 -0.50 4.54 -21.07
C TYR A 119 0.67 3.54 -21.11
N TYR A 120 0.45 2.21 -21.06
CA TYR A 120 1.54 1.23 -21.10
C TYR A 120 2.41 1.29 -22.38
N ASN A 121 1.86 1.74 -23.50
CA ASN A 121 2.51 1.80 -24.82
C ASN A 121 2.64 3.23 -25.38
N LYS A 122 2.40 4.25 -24.56
CA LYS A 122 2.54 5.65 -24.95
C LYS A 122 2.84 6.52 -23.73
N GLN A 123 3.26 7.74 -23.95
CA GLN A 123 3.48 8.70 -22.87
C GLN A 123 2.20 9.52 -22.61
N ASP A 124 1.91 9.76 -21.32
CA ASP A 124 0.87 10.70 -20.93
C ASP A 124 1.30 12.14 -21.29
N PRO A 125 0.53 12.88 -22.10
CA PRO A 125 0.88 14.22 -22.54
C PRO A 125 0.88 15.27 -21.41
N TYR A 126 0.26 14.97 -20.25
CA TYR A 126 0.26 15.87 -19.10
C TYR A 126 1.59 15.91 -18.37
N TYR A 127 2.46 14.90 -18.55
CA TYR A 127 3.78 14.86 -17.96
C TYR A 127 4.86 15.28 -18.96
N PRO A 128 6.04 15.76 -18.48
CA PRO A 128 7.14 16.14 -19.36
C PRO A 128 7.57 14.97 -20.25
N GLN A 129 7.54 15.18 -21.55
CA GLN A 129 7.96 14.19 -22.54
C GLN A 129 9.47 13.99 -22.48
N ARG A 130 9.90 12.79 -22.15
CA ARG A 130 11.31 12.44 -22.05
C ARG A 130 11.61 11.17 -22.85
N SER A 131 12.89 10.95 -23.19
CA SER A 131 13.31 9.76 -23.98
C SER A 131 12.83 8.47 -23.31
N TYR A 132 12.35 7.53 -24.10
CA TYR A 132 11.81 6.22 -23.69
C TYR A 132 12.77 5.36 -22.87
N ARG A 133 14.05 5.65 -22.85
CA ARG A 133 15.04 4.88 -22.07
C ARG A 133 14.82 5.15 -20.57
N ASN A 134 14.54 4.10 -19.78
CA ASN A 134 14.30 4.11 -18.35
C ASN A 134 12.98 4.79 -17.93
N ASN A 135 11.88 4.52 -18.64
CA ASN A 135 10.57 5.08 -18.32
C ASN A 135 9.77 4.25 -17.29
N CYS A 136 10.25 3.06 -16.90
CA CYS A 136 9.54 2.14 -16.01
C CYS A 136 9.14 2.79 -14.69
N VAL A 137 10.05 3.53 -14.04
CA VAL A 137 9.77 4.18 -12.75
C VAL A 137 8.76 5.30 -12.89
N ARG A 138 8.85 6.10 -13.97
CA ARG A 138 7.88 7.18 -14.22
C ARG A 138 6.50 6.62 -14.46
N PHE A 139 6.39 5.58 -15.27
CA PHE A 139 5.12 4.90 -15.50
C PHE A 139 4.54 4.34 -14.21
N ALA A 140 5.34 3.61 -13.42
CA ALA A 140 4.93 3.08 -12.12
C ALA A 140 4.50 4.20 -11.14
N SER A 141 5.28 5.30 -11.10
CA SER A 141 4.92 6.47 -10.27
C SER A 141 3.62 7.14 -10.73
N GLN A 142 3.38 7.22 -12.04
CA GLN A 142 2.13 7.77 -12.59
C GLN A 142 0.93 6.86 -12.28
N CYS A 143 1.12 5.54 -12.33
CA CYS A 143 0.11 4.57 -11.90
C CYS A 143 -0.23 4.74 -10.41
N LEU A 144 0.79 4.82 -9.54
CA LEU A 144 0.60 5.08 -8.12
C LEU A 144 -0.13 6.41 -7.87
N TYR A 145 0.28 7.45 -8.60
CA TYR A 145 -0.35 8.78 -8.51
C TYR A 145 -1.83 8.74 -8.89
N ALA A 146 -2.18 7.98 -9.95
CA ALA A 146 -3.57 7.81 -10.36
C ALA A 146 -4.42 7.12 -9.29
N GLY A 147 -3.84 6.15 -8.57
CA GLY A 147 -4.51 5.45 -7.48
C GLY A 147 -4.68 6.28 -6.21
N LEU A 148 -3.69 7.11 -5.87
CA LEU A 148 -3.74 7.95 -4.68
C LEU A 148 -4.58 9.22 -4.88
N GLY A 149 -4.51 9.85 -6.07
CA GLY A 149 -5.20 11.10 -6.39
C GLY A 149 -4.44 12.38 -5.99
N ASP A 150 -4.84 13.48 -6.60
CA ASP A 150 -4.15 14.78 -6.50
C ASP A 150 -4.13 15.34 -5.06
N ASP A 151 -5.24 15.22 -4.34
CA ASP A 151 -5.40 15.80 -2.99
C ASP A 151 -4.47 15.12 -1.98
N ILE A 152 -4.37 13.78 -2.05
CA ILE A 152 -3.52 12.98 -1.16
C ILE A 152 -2.05 13.29 -1.40
N ILE A 153 -1.63 13.37 -2.65
CA ILE A 153 -0.24 13.65 -2.99
C ILE A 153 0.18 15.04 -2.50
N ALA A 154 -0.66 16.05 -2.71
CA ALA A 154 -0.37 17.40 -2.30
C ALA A 154 -0.30 17.56 -0.77
N GLU A 155 -1.14 16.85 -0.03
CA GLU A 155 -1.25 16.98 1.43
C GLU A 155 -0.27 16.08 2.17
N VAL A 156 -0.10 14.82 1.74
CA VAL A 156 0.63 13.79 2.50
C VAL A 156 2.04 13.58 1.99
N TYR A 157 2.23 13.66 0.67
CA TYR A 157 3.52 13.37 0.01
C TYR A 157 4.04 14.55 -0.84
N PRO A 158 4.12 15.78 -0.29
CA PRO A 158 4.50 16.97 -1.07
C PRO A 158 5.89 16.86 -1.68
N GLU A 159 6.78 16.05 -1.08
CA GLU A 159 8.15 15.85 -1.58
C GLU A 159 8.22 14.81 -2.71
N TRP A 160 7.15 14.02 -2.93
CA TRP A 160 7.08 13.04 -4.01
C TRP A 160 6.23 13.58 -5.14
N HIS A 161 6.84 14.29 -6.07
CA HIS A 161 6.13 14.98 -7.14
C HIS A 161 6.79 14.87 -8.51
N CYS A 162 5.96 15.04 -9.51
CA CYS A 162 6.33 15.42 -10.87
C CYS A 162 5.41 16.55 -11.31
N TYR A 163 5.95 17.69 -11.56
CA TYR A 163 5.15 18.79 -12.09
C TYR A 163 4.59 18.43 -13.47
N ARG A 164 3.28 18.53 -13.61
CA ARG A 164 2.62 18.44 -14.91
C ARG A 164 3.00 19.65 -15.76
N ASN A 165 2.94 19.53 -17.08
CA ASN A 165 3.36 20.58 -18.00
C ASN A 165 2.70 21.97 -17.78
N ASN A 166 1.51 21.99 -17.16
CA ASN A 166 0.77 23.22 -16.82
C ASN A 166 1.03 23.76 -15.41
N GLN A 167 1.86 23.09 -14.61
CA GLN A 167 2.15 23.44 -13.22
C GLN A 167 3.60 23.89 -13.01
N ARG A 168 4.39 24.00 -14.09
CA ARG A 168 5.78 24.48 -14.01
C ARG A 168 5.79 25.92 -13.50
N ASP A 169 6.67 26.18 -12.53
CA ASP A 169 7.01 27.53 -12.14
C ASP A 169 7.78 28.20 -13.29
N PRO A 170 7.22 29.22 -13.97
CA PRO A 170 7.90 29.92 -15.03
C PRO A 170 9.10 30.74 -14.54
N GLU A 171 9.19 31.03 -13.22
CA GLU A 171 10.26 31.80 -12.62
C GLU A 171 11.46 30.92 -12.22
N ASN A 172 11.30 29.61 -12.13
CA ASN A 172 12.38 28.67 -11.80
C ASN A 172 12.42 27.43 -12.73
N PRO A 173 12.74 27.62 -14.03
CA PRO A 173 12.72 26.52 -15.01
C PRO A 173 13.80 25.45 -14.80
N GLU A 174 14.76 25.70 -13.90
CA GLU A 174 15.86 24.77 -13.59
C GLU A 174 15.54 23.87 -12.39
N GLU A 175 14.49 24.11 -11.63
CA GLU A 175 14.03 23.20 -10.60
C GLU A 175 13.64 21.87 -11.24
N HIS A 176 14.15 20.78 -10.67
CA HIS A 176 13.94 19.45 -11.22
C HIS A 176 12.44 19.15 -11.29
N ASP A 177 11.92 19.01 -12.49
CA ASP A 177 10.50 18.68 -12.76
C ASP A 177 9.98 17.44 -12.02
N GLN A 178 10.89 16.67 -11.43
CA GLN A 178 10.60 15.37 -10.81
C GLN A 178 11.60 15.06 -9.69
N THR A 179 11.09 14.53 -8.59
CA THR A 179 11.93 14.01 -7.51
C THR A 179 12.71 12.76 -7.95
N ARG A 180 13.75 12.39 -7.20
CA ARG A 180 14.53 11.17 -7.47
C ARG A 180 13.67 9.92 -7.31
N SER A 181 12.79 9.89 -6.32
CA SER A 181 11.83 8.81 -6.09
C SER A 181 10.82 8.63 -7.22
N TRP A 182 10.51 9.69 -7.97
CA TRP A 182 9.66 9.62 -9.16
C TRP A 182 10.35 8.99 -10.40
N ARG A 183 11.68 8.95 -10.47
CA ARG A 183 12.41 8.61 -11.69
C ARG A 183 13.53 7.57 -11.55
N LYS A 184 13.80 7.09 -10.34
CA LYS A 184 14.88 6.14 -10.06
C LYS A 184 14.35 4.96 -9.24
N THR A 185 14.53 3.73 -9.73
CA THR A 185 13.94 2.51 -9.18
C THR A 185 14.20 2.33 -7.69
N ASN A 186 15.46 2.42 -7.25
CA ASN A 186 15.80 2.23 -5.84
C ASN A 186 15.26 3.35 -4.93
N TYR A 187 15.13 4.58 -5.44
CA TYR A 187 14.53 5.67 -4.69
C TYR A 187 13.00 5.55 -4.64
N PHE A 188 12.36 5.01 -5.68
CA PHE A 188 10.94 4.72 -5.68
C PHE A 188 10.62 3.58 -4.72
N TYR A 189 11.41 2.50 -4.72
CA TYR A 189 11.27 1.43 -3.75
C TYR A 189 11.36 1.95 -2.31
N ARG A 190 12.41 2.72 -2.00
CA ARG A 190 12.56 3.34 -0.67
C ARG A 190 11.39 4.25 -0.32
N PHE A 191 10.93 5.05 -1.26
CA PHE A 191 9.75 5.89 -1.04
C PHE A 191 8.53 5.07 -0.65
N LEU A 192 8.22 3.96 -1.34
CA LEU A 192 7.11 3.10 -0.98
C LEU A 192 7.26 2.50 0.43
N MET A 193 8.49 2.11 0.81
CA MET A 193 8.76 1.53 2.12
C MET A 193 8.72 2.58 3.23
N ASP A 194 9.35 3.73 3.01
CA ASP A 194 9.50 4.78 4.03
C ASP A 194 8.21 5.60 4.21
N SER A 195 7.36 5.68 3.19
CA SER A 195 6.10 6.43 3.22
C SER A 195 4.94 5.71 3.93
N GLY A 196 5.12 4.43 4.26
CA GLY A 196 4.05 3.60 4.82
C GLY A 196 2.98 3.17 3.81
N LEU A 197 3.14 3.48 2.52
CA LEU A 197 2.26 2.99 1.45
C LEU A 197 2.36 1.47 1.29
N ALA A 198 3.55 0.90 1.49
CA ALA A 198 3.75 -0.54 1.42
C ALA A 198 3.55 -1.20 2.79
N TYR A 199 2.73 -2.25 2.84
CA TYR A 199 2.51 -3.02 4.07
C TYR A 199 3.23 -4.36 4.09
N ASN A 200 3.62 -4.89 2.93
CA ASN A 200 4.30 -6.18 2.81
C ASN A 200 5.24 -6.20 1.61
N THR A 201 6.30 -6.99 1.72
CA THR A 201 7.19 -7.29 0.59
C THR A 201 7.57 -8.75 0.60
N THR A 202 7.60 -9.38 -0.58
CA THR A 202 8.02 -10.77 -0.73
C THR A 202 8.96 -10.90 -1.93
N ARG A 203 10.02 -11.72 -1.79
CA ARG A 203 10.91 -12.07 -2.90
C ARG A 203 10.35 -13.30 -3.60
N LEU A 204 10.22 -13.21 -4.91
CA LEU A 204 9.76 -14.27 -5.80
C LEU A 204 10.94 -14.79 -6.63
N TYR A 205 10.97 -16.10 -6.85
CA TYR A 205 12.04 -16.79 -7.56
C TYR A 205 11.47 -17.70 -8.64
N SER A 206 12.31 -18.02 -9.63
CA SER A 206 11.97 -19.01 -10.66
C SER A 206 11.58 -20.35 -10.02
N GLY A 207 10.56 -20.98 -10.60
CA GLY A 207 10.05 -22.28 -10.16
C GLY A 207 9.05 -22.24 -8.99
N TRP A 208 8.71 -21.07 -8.46
CA TRP A 208 7.64 -20.93 -7.51
C TRP A 208 6.27 -20.95 -8.18
N ASP A 209 5.27 -21.47 -7.48
CA ASP A 209 3.87 -21.38 -7.88
C ASP A 209 3.36 -19.96 -7.56
N LEU A 210 3.33 -19.09 -8.57
CA LEU A 210 2.99 -17.69 -8.39
C LEU A 210 1.52 -17.47 -8.05
N GLY A 211 0.63 -18.34 -8.52
CA GLY A 211 -0.80 -18.28 -8.16
C GLY A 211 -1.00 -18.59 -6.68
N LEU A 212 -0.38 -19.68 -6.18
CA LEU A 212 -0.42 -20.06 -4.77
C LEU A 212 0.22 -18.97 -3.88
N MET A 213 1.33 -18.37 -4.34
CA MET A 213 1.96 -17.27 -3.62
C MET A 213 1.04 -16.05 -3.54
N ALA A 214 0.35 -15.72 -4.63
CA ALA A 214 -0.58 -14.60 -4.66
C ALA A 214 -1.76 -14.82 -3.70
N GLU A 215 -2.28 -16.04 -3.62
CA GLU A 215 -3.33 -16.41 -2.67
C GLU A 215 -2.85 -16.29 -1.21
N TRP A 216 -1.69 -16.86 -0.89
CA TRP A 216 -1.18 -16.86 0.49
C TRP A 216 -0.80 -15.48 1.00
N PHE A 217 -0.23 -14.64 0.15
CA PHE A 217 0.24 -13.30 0.52
C PHE A 217 -0.72 -12.19 0.12
N GLN A 218 -1.89 -12.55 -0.45
CA GLN A 218 -2.95 -11.63 -0.86
C GLN A 218 -2.42 -10.50 -1.76
N TYR A 219 -1.69 -10.89 -2.83
CA TYR A 219 -1.27 -9.93 -3.83
C TYR A 219 -2.45 -9.46 -4.67
N GLU A 220 -2.43 -8.21 -5.07
CA GLU A 220 -3.54 -7.60 -5.77
C GLU A 220 -3.08 -6.78 -6.99
N PRO A 221 -3.95 -6.62 -8.00
CA PRO A 221 -3.68 -5.67 -9.08
C PRO A 221 -3.41 -4.27 -8.51
N GLY A 222 -2.39 -3.59 -9.06
CA GLY A 222 -1.92 -2.31 -8.53
C GLY A 222 -0.72 -2.41 -7.58
N ASP A 223 -0.33 -3.60 -7.13
CA ASP A 223 0.94 -3.83 -6.45
C ASP A 223 2.13 -3.64 -7.40
N PHE A 224 3.34 -3.51 -6.87
CA PHE A 224 4.53 -3.22 -7.67
C PHE A 224 5.53 -4.37 -7.67
N LEU A 225 6.10 -4.68 -8.83
CA LEU A 225 7.14 -5.68 -9.03
C LEU A 225 8.48 -4.99 -9.28
N PHE A 226 9.45 -5.22 -8.43
CA PHE A 226 10.81 -4.71 -8.55
C PHE A 226 11.77 -5.82 -8.95
N PHE A 227 12.42 -5.68 -10.10
CA PHE A 227 13.29 -6.69 -10.71
C PHE A 227 14.75 -6.45 -10.33
N SER A 228 15.41 -7.48 -9.80
CA SER A 228 16.80 -7.51 -9.37
C SER A 228 17.60 -8.59 -10.09
N ASN A 229 18.94 -8.44 -10.11
CA ASN A 229 19.84 -9.41 -10.72
C ASN A 229 20.17 -10.62 -9.81
N GLY A 230 19.46 -10.79 -8.69
CA GLY A 230 19.57 -11.99 -7.86
C GLY A 230 20.78 -12.01 -6.89
N ASN A 231 21.31 -10.84 -6.52
CA ASN A 231 22.42 -10.74 -5.57
C ASN A 231 21.98 -10.52 -4.12
N GLY A 232 20.67 -10.62 -3.83
CA GLY A 232 20.10 -10.43 -2.50
C GLY A 232 20.13 -9.00 -1.97
N ALA A 233 20.71 -8.05 -2.71
CA ALA A 233 20.70 -6.64 -2.37
C ALA A 233 19.41 -5.98 -2.95
N ASP A 234 18.91 -4.93 -2.28
CA ASP A 234 17.81 -4.12 -2.78
C ASP A 234 18.31 -3.18 -3.89
N GLU A 235 18.88 -3.78 -4.95
CA GLU A 235 19.34 -3.09 -6.15
C GLU A 235 18.45 -3.49 -7.33
N PHE A 236 17.52 -2.62 -7.66
CA PHE A 236 16.53 -2.86 -8.68
C PHE A 236 16.86 -2.09 -9.97
N TYR A 237 16.84 -2.80 -11.10
CA TYR A 237 17.06 -2.20 -12.41
C TYR A 237 15.75 -1.88 -13.16
N HIS A 238 14.62 -2.49 -12.74
CA HIS A 238 13.32 -2.31 -13.38
C HIS A 238 12.19 -2.36 -12.35
N VAL A 239 11.07 -1.73 -12.68
CA VAL A 239 9.81 -1.81 -11.93
C VAL A 239 8.64 -1.95 -12.91
N ALA A 240 7.67 -2.76 -12.52
CA ALA A 240 6.40 -2.94 -13.21
C ALA A 240 5.24 -2.88 -12.21
N VAL A 241 4.02 -2.85 -12.71
CA VAL A 241 2.80 -2.82 -11.92
C VAL A 241 2.04 -4.11 -12.15
N VAL A 242 1.54 -4.76 -11.11
CA VAL A 242 0.65 -5.93 -11.24
C VAL A 242 -0.62 -5.49 -11.94
N SER A 243 -0.94 -6.11 -13.09
CA SER A 243 -2.14 -5.79 -13.87
C SER A 243 -3.31 -6.73 -13.55
N ALA A 244 -3.01 -7.99 -13.23
CA ALA A 244 -4.00 -8.98 -12.83
C ALA A 244 -3.35 -10.14 -12.07
N ILE A 245 -4.14 -10.84 -11.27
CA ILE A 245 -3.79 -12.11 -10.63
C ILE A 245 -4.67 -13.19 -11.22
N THR A 246 -4.07 -14.32 -11.57
CA THR A 246 -4.78 -15.51 -12.06
C THR A 246 -4.53 -16.69 -11.12
N GLU A 247 -5.24 -17.78 -11.33
CA GLU A 247 -5.06 -19.02 -10.53
C GLU A 247 -3.59 -19.52 -10.52
N ASN A 248 -2.84 -19.28 -11.60
CA ASN A 248 -1.50 -19.86 -11.78
C ASN A 248 -0.40 -18.81 -12.05
N ASP A 249 -0.71 -17.51 -12.09
CA ASP A 249 0.27 -16.50 -12.50
C ASP A 249 -0.05 -15.10 -11.97
N ILE A 250 0.99 -14.29 -11.91
CA ILE A 250 0.94 -12.85 -11.69
C ILE A 250 1.18 -12.18 -13.04
N LEU A 251 0.22 -11.40 -13.51
CA LEU A 251 0.33 -10.61 -14.73
C LEU A 251 0.76 -9.19 -14.42
N PHE A 252 1.58 -8.60 -15.27
CA PHE A 252 2.10 -7.25 -15.04
C PHE A 252 2.07 -6.36 -16.28
N MET A 253 2.15 -5.08 -16.04
CA MET A 253 2.21 -4.04 -17.08
C MET A 253 3.41 -3.12 -16.85
N GLY A 254 3.98 -2.63 -17.96
CA GLY A 254 5.12 -1.74 -17.96
C GLY A 254 5.26 -0.99 -19.28
N ASN A 255 5.99 0.12 -19.23
CA ASN A 255 6.11 1.06 -20.36
C ASN A 255 7.53 1.08 -20.99
N THR A 256 8.49 0.31 -20.45
CA THR A 256 9.83 0.21 -21.07
C THR A 256 9.87 -0.82 -22.20
N THR A 257 9.08 -1.87 -22.06
CA THR A 257 8.89 -2.95 -23.04
C THR A 257 7.45 -2.99 -23.56
N ASP A 258 6.67 -1.93 -23.31
CA ASP A 258 5.29 -1.76 -23.77
C ASP A 258 4.44 -3.02 -23.57
N CYS A 259 4.38 -3.54 -22.36
CA CYS A 259 3.62 -4.74 -22.03
C CYS A 259 2.38 -4.44 -21.16
N PHE A 260 1.31 -5.17 -21.44
CA PHE A 260 0.11 -5.22 -20.62
C PHE A 260 -0.33 -6.68 -20.50
N ASP A 261 -0.62 -7.14 -19.29
CA ASP A 261 -0.91 -8.54 -18.97
C ASP A 261 0.23 -9.51 -19.34
N ALA A 262 1.50 -9.05 -19.20
CA ALA A 262 2.65 -9.92 -19.40
C ALA A 262 2.77 -10.93 -18.26
N SER A 263 3.04 -12.19 -18.57
CA SER A 263 3.16 -13.29 -17.61
C SER A 263 4.49 -13.23 -16.84
N LEU A 264 4.44 -13.19 -15.52
CA LEU A 264 5.64 -13.28 -14.70
C LEU A 264 6.23 -14.70 -14.72
N THR A 265 5.39 -15.74 -14.81
CA THR A 265 5.84 -17.12 -15.01
C THR A 265 6.64 -17.26 -16.31
N ALA A 266 6.13 -16.72 -17.43
CA ALA A 266 6.85 -16.74 -18.69
C ALA A 266 8.15 -15.95 -18.62
N TRP A 267 8.19 -14.83 -17.91
CA TRP A 267 9.40 -14.05 -17.67
C TRP A 267 10.48 -14.87 -16.95
N PHE A 268 10.13 -15.62 -15.89
CA PHE A 268 11.05 -16.51 -15.18
C PHE A 268 11.46 -17.73 -16.01
N GLN A 269 10.67 -18.16 -17.01
CA GLN A 269 11.02 -19.27 -17.90
C GLN A 269 12.09 -18.88 -18.94
N ASP A 270 12.31 -17.59 -19.17
CA ASP A 270 13.42 -17.13 -20.01
C ASP A 270 14.76 -17.48 -19.33
N PRO A 271 15.68 -18.19 -20.03
CA PRO A 271 16.97 -18.58 -19.47
C PRO A 271 17.80 -17.42 -18.90
N GLU A 272 17.65 -16.21 -19.45
CA GLU A 272 18.31 -15.01 -18.94
C GLU A 272 17.80 -14.51 -17.58
N ASN A 273 16.62 -14.99 -17.17
CA ASN A 273 15.95 -14.53 -15.96
C ASN A 273 15.87 -15.57 -14.85
N GLN A 274 16.31 -16.80 -15.08
CA GLN A 274 16.17 -17.92 -14.12
C GLN A 274 16.89 -17.70 -12.79
N GLU A 275 18.01 -16.96 -12.79
CA GLU A 275 18.78 -16.62 -11.59
C GLU A 275 18.42 -15.25 -10.99
N LYS A 276 17.47 -14.55 -11.62
CA LYS A 276 16.99 -13.25 -11.13
C LYS A 276 15.92 -13.41 -10.07
N GLU A 277 15.69 -12.36 -9.33
CA GLU A 277 14.63 -12.27 -8.34
C GLU A 277 13.71 -11.08 -8.63
N VAL A 278 12.47 -11.21 -8.19
CA VAL A 278 11.48 -10.13 -8.23
C VAL A 278 10.96 -9.89 -6.83
N VAL A 279 11.01 -8.66 -6.36
CA VAL A 279 10.39 -8.25 -5.11
C VAL A 279 9.02 -7.67 -5.42
N ILE A 280 7.96 -8.29 -4.91
CA ILE A 280 6.64 -7.69 -4.93
C ILE A 280 6.48 -6.79 -3.70
N VAL A 281 5.95 -5.59 -3.93
CA VAL A 281 5.63 -4.59 -2.91
C VAL A 281 4.14 -4.40 -2.90
N CYS A 282 3.50 -4.82 -1.82
CA CYS A 282 2.06 -4.74 -1.65
C CYS A 282 1.68 -3.37 -1.10
N ILE A 283 0.81 -2.67 -1.81
CA ILE A 283 0.28 -1.37 -1.38
C ILE A 283 -0.93 -1.58 -0.49
N ALA A 284 -0.96 -0.89 0.63
CA ALA A 284 -2.06 -0.98 1.57
C ALA A 284 -3.37 -0.51 0.92
N ASP A 285 -4.35 -1.42 0.85
CA ASP A 285 -5.73 -1.08 0.54
C ASP A 285 -6.40 -0.54 1.78
N GLN A 286 -7.04 0.56 1.58
CA GLN A 286 -7.63 1.33 2.66
C GLN A 286 -9.10 1.63 2.33
N GLY A 287 -9.80 0.56 2.01
CA GLY A 287 -11.24 0.59 1.76
C GLY A 287 -12.06 0.11 2.94
#